data_4f64adb3813a352deea52cca3ef6953d
#
_entry.id   4f64adb3813a352deea52cca3ef6953d
#
_cell.length_a   1.000
_cell.length_b   1.000
_cell.length_c   1.000
_cell.angle_alpha   90.00
_cell.angle_beta   90.00
_cell.angle_gamma   90.00
#
_symmetry.space_group_name_H-M   'P 1'
#
loop_
_entity.id
_entity.type
_entity.pdbx_description
1 polymer ?
#
loop_
_entity_poly.entity_id
_entity_poly.type
_entity_poly.pdbx_seq_one_letter_code
_entity_poly.pdbx_strand_id
1 'polypeptide(L)'
;SLIHEGQSDGVEEILPELSSKYPNDPGVIYLKALLTENALKSLELYSSILKRFPESKYSGEAAVKIGEYFYAKGLYSQAGAQLSPLPRKYPRLSNMQRVLDMMISSFIAIGQNDSVNYYLSIYQNMFPNLDTDRYGLTNNQNKSSQIYEKNNIKEAKPYLVQIGAFSSIQNANR
;
A
#
# COMPACT_ATOMS: atom_id res chain seq x y z
N SER A 1 -10.75 -8.18 -16.40
CA SER A 1 -10.72 -9.26 -15.41
C SER A 1 -12.12 -9.43 -14.86
N LEU A 2 -12.70 -10.64 -14.90
CA LEU A 2 -14.09 -10.96 -14.51
C LEU A 2 -14.47 -10.47 -13.11
N ILE A 3 -13.50 -10.38 -12.19
CA ILE A 3 -13.74 -9.93 -10.81
C ILE A 3 -13.94 -8.40 -10.72
N HIS A 4 -13.41 -7.62 -11.66
CA HIS A 4 -13.63 -6.16 -11.70
C HIS A 4 -15.02 -5.75 -12.17
N GLU A 5 -15.75 -6.66 -12.78
CA GLU A 5 -17.06 -6.40 -13.40
C GLU A 5 -18.25 -6.93 -12.58
N GLY A 6 -18.02 -7.33 -11.32
CA GLY A 6 -19.10 -7.85 -10.45
C GLY A 6 -19.51 -9.29 -10.74
N GLN A 7 -18.71 -10.04 -11.51
CA GLN A 7 -18.94 -11.46 -11.83
C GLN A 7 -18.18 -12.38 -10.87
N SER A 8 -18.28 -12.14 -9.55
CA SER A 8 -17.61 -12.98 -8.54
C SER A 8 -18.21 -14.38 -8.43
N ASP A 9 -19.53 -14.51 -8.60
CA ASP A 9 -20.27 -15.75 -8.32
C ASP A 9 -19.77 -16.95 -9.13
N GLY A 10 -19.51 -16.76 -10.43
CA GLY A 10 -18.99 -17.85 -11.27
C GLY A 10 -17.51 -18.22 -10.98
N VAL A 11 -16.76 -17.34 -10.33
CA VAL A 11 -15.35 -17.59 -9.98
C VAL A 11 -15.25 -18.38 -8.68
N GLU A 12 -16.16 -18.15 -7.73
CA GLU A 12 -16.23 -18.88 -6.46
C GLU A 12 -16.52 -20.35 -6.68
N GLU A 13 -17.41 -20.67 -7.63
CA GLU A 13 -17.78 -22.04 -7.96
C GLU A 13 -16.62 -22.88 -8.52
N ILE A 14 -15.76 -22.28 -9.36
CA ILE A 14 -14.63 -22.98 -9.99
C ILE A 14 -13.35 -22.99 -9.15
N LEU A 15 -13.26 -22.15 -8.10
CA LEU A 15 -12.07 -22.02 -7.30
C LEU A 15 -11.63 -23.32 -6.59
N PRO A 16 -12.53 -24.17 -6.04
CA PRO A 16 -12.16 -25.45 -5.43
C PRO A 16 -11.47 -26.39 -6.43
N GLU A 17 -12.00 -26.50 -7.64
CA GLU A 17 -11.44 -27.33 -8.72
C GLU A 17 -10.06 -26.80 -9.14
N LEU A 18 -9.94 -25.48 -9.40
CA LEU A 18 -8.67 -24.84 -9.74
C LEU A 18 -7.63 -25.02 -8.65
N SER A 19 -8.01 -24.89 -7.39
CA SER A 19 -7.10 -25.05 -6.25
C SER A 19 -6.60 -26.48 -6.10
N SER A 20 -7.46 -27.47 -6.42
CA SER A 20 -7.09 -28.87 -6.41
C SER A 20 -6.14 -29.23 -7.57
N LYS A 21 -6.44 -28.72 -8.77
CA LYS A 21 -5.70 -29.03 -9.99
C LYS A 21 -4.38 -28.27 -10.10
N TYR A 22 -4.34 -27.04 -9.60
CA TYR A 22 -3.20 -26.13 -9.69
C TYR A 22 -2.84 -25.47 -8.35
N PRO A 23 -2.50 -26.26 -7.30
CA PRO A 23 -2.31 -25.75 -5.93
C PRO A 23 -1.12 -24.78 -5.80
N ASN A 24 -0.18 -24.83 -6.73
CA ASN A 24 1.04 -24.02 -6.73
C ASN A 24 1.05 -22.95 -7.85
N ASP A 25 -0.05 -22.74 -8.54
CA ASP A 25 -0.15 -21.65 -9.53
C ASP A 25 -0.35 -20.31 -8.83
N PRO A 26 0.51 -19.29 -9.04
CA PRO A 26 0.42 -18.01 -8.37
C PRO A 26 -0.87 -17.25 -8.71
N GLY A 27 -1.49 -17.48 -9.88
CA GLY A 27 -2.76 -16.89 -10.24
C GLY A 27 -3.92 -17.50 -9.45
N VAL A 28 -3.90 -18.82 -9.25
CA VAL A 28 -4.89 -19.52 -8.42
C VAL A 28 -4.76 -19.09 -6.96
N ILE A 29 -3.54 -18.97 -6.44
CA ILE A 29 -3.30 -18.47 -5.07
C ILE A 29 -3.78 -17.01 -4.94
N TYR A 30 -3.51 -16.17 -5.95
CA TYR A 30 -3.97 -14.78 -5.97
C TYR A 30 -5.50 -14.69 -5.98
N LEU A 31 -6.16 -15.50 -6.83
CA LEU A 31 -7.62 -15.58 -6.90
C LEU A 31 -8.22 -16.04 -5.56
N LYS A 32 -7.64 -17.08 -4.96
CA LYS A 32 -8.04 -17.54 -3.63
C LYS A 32 -7.89 -16.44 -2.57
N ALA A 33 -6.80 -15.67 -2.63
CA ALA A 33 -6.58 -14.56 -1.70
C ALA A 33 -7.64 -13.46 -1.86
N LEU A 34 -8.05 -13.14 -3.10
CA LEU A 34 -9.09 -12.14 -3.40
C LEU A 34 -10.45 -12.53 -2.83
N LEU A 35 -10.80 -13.83 -2.88
CA LEU A 35 -12.10 -14.36 -2.44
C LEU A 35 -12.09 -14.80 -0.97
N THR A 36 -10.96 -14.67 -0.27
CA THR A 36 -10.86 -15.02 1.14
C THR A 36 -11.36 -13.85 2.00
N GLU A 37 -12.49 -14.02 2.68
CA GLU A 37 -13.10 -13.02 3.57
C GLU A 37 -12.21 -12.68 4.78
N ASN A 38 -11.51 -13.68 5.32
CA ASN A 38 -10.61 -13.48 6.45
C ASN A 38 -9.35 -12.74 6.00
N ALA A 39 -9.24 -11.48 6.41
CA ALA A 39 -8.17 -10.58 5.99
C ALA A 39 -6.75 -11.10 6.32
N LEU A 40 -6.55 -11.79 7.45
CA LEU A 40 -5.24 -12.34 7.81
C LEU A 40 -4.88 -13.52 6.92
N LYS A 41 -5.83 -14.41 6.63
CA LYS A 41 -5.61 -15.52 5.70
C LYS A 41 -5.35 -15.03 4.28
N SER A 42 -6.09 -14.00 3.84
CA SER A 42 -5.84 -13.34 2.55
C SER A 42 -4.41 -12.78 2.49
N LEU A 43 -3.97 -12.09 3.55
CA LEU A 43 -2.63 -11.53 3.67
C LEU A 43 -1.54 -12.61 3.60
N GLU A 44 -1.75 -13.76 4.26
CA GLU A 44 -0.84 -14.91 4.20
C GLU A 44 -0.70 -15.44 2.78
N LEU A 45 -1.82 -15.56 2.05
CA LEU A 45 -1.82 -16.00 0.65
C LEU A 45 -1.05 -15.03 -0.25
N TYR A 46 -1.31 -13.71 -0.15
CA TYR A 46 -0.53 -12.72 -0.89
C TYR A 46 0.96 -12.76 -0.55
N SER A 47 1.30 -12.89 0.73
CA SER A 47 2.70 -13.01 1.17
C SER A 47 3.37 -14.27 0.63
N SER A 48 2.62 -15.37 0.52
CA SER A 48 3.12 -16.61 -0.07
C SER A 48 3.49 -16.45 -1.55
N ILE A 49 2.73 -15.63 -2.31
CA ILE A 49 3.05 -15.34 -3.71
C ILE A 49 4.39 -14.59 -3.79
N LEU A 50 4.57 -13.55 -2.97
CA LEU A 50 5.81 -12.77 -2.97
C LEU A 50 7.05 -13.61 -2.62
N LYS A 51 6.88 -14.56 -1.70
CA LYS A 51 7.97 -15.41 -1.23
C LYS A 51 8.33 -16.53 -2.22
N ARG A 52 7.33 -17.16 -2.83
CA ARG A 52 7.50 -18.37 -3.66
C ARG A 52 7.63 -18.05 -5.15
N PHE A 53 7.00 -16.96 -5.59
CA PHE A 53 6.88 -16.60 -7.02
C PHE A 53 7.18 -15.12 -7.27
N PRO A 54 8.36 -14.60 -6.84
CA PRO A 54 8.66 -13.16 -6.88
C PRO A 54 8.58 -12.53 -8.28
N GLU A 55 8.84 -13.33 -9.33
CA GLU A 55 8.81 -12.90 -10.73
C GLU A 55 7.45 -13.12 -11.42
N SER A 56 6.46 -13.61 -10.68
CA SER A 56 5.12 -13.78 -11.23
C SER A 56 4.48 -12.43 -11.54
N LYS A 57 3.68 -12.37 -12.60
CA LYS A 57 2.84 -11.20 -12.92
C LYS A 57 1.87 -10.82 -11.79
N TYR A 58 1.54 -11.76 -10.90
CA TYR A 58 0.67 -11.51 -9.74
C TYR A 58 1.40 -10.97 -8.53
N SER A 59 2.73 -11.00 -8.50
CA SER A 59 3.51 -10.59 -7.33
C SER A 59 3.40 -9.10 -7.05
N GLY A 60 3.41 -8.27 -8.10
CA GLY A 60 3.20 -6.83 -7.96
C GLY A 60 1.84 -6.50 -7.36
N GLU A 61 0.77 -7.08 -7.90
CA GLU A 61 -0.59 -6.86 -7.41
C GLU A 61 -0.78 -7.41 -5.98
N ALA A 62 -0.20 -8.58 -5.66
CA ALA A 62 -0.21 -9.11 -4.30
C ALA A 62 0.49 -8.17 -3.31
N ALA A 63 1.62 -7.58 -3.71
CA ALA A 63 2.34 -6.61 -2.88
C ALA A 63 1.50 -5.33 -2.64
N VAL A 64 0.75 -4.87 -3.65
CA VAL A 64 -0.20 -3.76 -3.49
C VAL A 64 -1.29 -4.13 -2.50
N LYS A 65 -1.88 -5.32 -2.59
CA LYS A 65 -2.92 -5.80 -1.66
C LYS A 65 -2.44 -5.84 -0.20
N ILE A 66 -1.20 -6.21 0.04
CA ILE A 66 -0.59 -6.14 1.38
C ILE A 66 -0.47 -4.68 1.84
N GLY A 67 -0.04 -3.77 0.97
CA GLY A 67 0.02 -2.34 1.26
C GLY A 67 -1.36 -1.73 1.55
N GLU A 68 -2.38 -2.09 0.75
CA GLU A 68 -3.78 -1.71 0.96
C GLU A 68 -4.29 -2.15 2.35
N TYR A 69 -3.97 -3.37 2.76
CA TYR A 69 -4.33 -3.88 4.08
C TYR A 69 -3.71 -3.03 5.19
N PHE A 70 -2.41 -2.76 5.14
CA PHE A 70 -1.75 -1.94 6.15
C PHE A 70 -2.32 -0.51 6.19
N TYR A 71 -2.56 0.08 5.02
CA TYR A 71 -3.15 1.40 4.91
C TYR A 71 -4.55 1.45 5.53
N ALA A 72 -5.43 0.50 5.19
CA ALA A 72 -6.78 0.41 5.71
C ALA A 72 -6.84 0.16 7.23
N LYS A 73 -5.80 -0.45 7.80
CA LYS A 73 -5.64 -0.66 9.25
C LYS A 73 -5.01 0.54 9.98
N GLY A 74 -4.67 1.62 9.27
CA GLY A 74 -3.96 2.76 9.86
C GLY A 74 -2.50 2.46 10.21
N LEU A 75 -1.95 1.35 9.72
CA LEU A 75 -0.56 0.95 9.92
C LEU A 75 0.34 1.65 8.90
N TYR A 76 0.34 2.98 8.95
CA TYR A 76 0.92 3.81 7.90
C TYR A 76 2.43 3.63 7.72
N SER A 77 3.17 3.36 8.79
CA SER A 77 4.60 3.05 8.68
C SER A 77 4.85 1.78 7.85
N GLN A 78 4.06 0.72 8.11
CA GLN A 78 4.14 -0.52 7.35
C GLN A 78 3.62 -0.35 5.92
N ALA A 79 2.54 0.42 5.73
CA ALA A 79 2.01 0.71 4.40
C ALA A 79 3.04 1.45 3.54
N GLY A 80 3.65 2.51 4.06
CA GLY A 80 4.71 3.26 3.38
C GLY A 80 5.91 2.39 3.03
N ALA A 81 6.40 1.59 3.98
CA ALA A 81 7.51 0.66 3.76
C ALA A 81 7.19 -0.42 2.71
N GLN A 82 5.96 -0.95 2.71
CA GLN A 82 5.50 -1.96 1.75
C GLN A 82 5.33 -1.40 0.33
N LEU A 83 4.80 -0.18 0.21
CA LEU A 83 4.44 0.41 -1.08
C LEU A 83 5.63 1.10 -1.77
N SER A 84 6.56 1.68 -1.01
CA SER A 84 7.65 2.49 -1.56
C SER A 84 8.60 1.77 -2.54
N PRO A 85 8.91 0.46 -2.43
CA PRO A 85 9.75 -0.21 -3.42
C PRO A 85 9.00 -0.63 -4.69
N LEU A 86 7.64 -0.65 -4.68
CA LEU A 86 6.85 -1.27 -5.74
C LEU A 86 7.03 -0.62 -7.10
N PRO A 87 7.07 0.72 -7.26
CA PRO A 87 7.24 1.33 -8.56
C PRO A 87 8.55 0.96 -9.26
N ARG A 88 9.61 0.71 -8.49
CA ARG A 88 10.89 0.24 -9.05
C ARG A 88 10.88 -1.25 -9.35
N LYS A 89 10.29 -2.04 -8.45
CA LYS A 89 10.28 -3.50 -8.56
C LYS A 89 9.26 -3.99 -9.59
N TYR A 90 8.12 -3.32 -9.69
CA TYR A 90 7.00 -3.69 -10.55
C TYR A 90 6.50 -2.49 -11.37
N PRO A 91 7.31 -1.98 -12.33
CA PRO A 91 6.99 -0.75 -13.07
C PRO A 91 5.76 -0.86 -13.99
N ARG A 92 5.25 -2.08 -14.20
CA ARG A 92 4.07 -2.36 -15.04
C ARG A 92 2.78 -2.58 -14.25
N LEU A 93 2.73 -2.17 -12.97
CA LEU A 93 1.50 -2.20 -12.19
C LEU A 93 0.41 -1.37 -12.86
N SER A 94 -0.79 -1.94 -12.95
CA SER A 94 -1.92 -1.34 -13.65
C SER A 94 -2.43 -0.05 -12.99
N ASN A 95 -2.30 0.06 -11.67
CA ASN A 95 -2.80 1.20 -10.90
C ASN A 95 -1.69 1.89 -10.09
N MET A 96 -0.65 2.37 -10.79
CA MET A 96 0.50 3.02 -10.17
C MET A 96 0.11 4.30 -9.41
N GLN A 97 -0.88 5.06 -9.91
CA GLN A 97 -1.37 6.26 -9.22
C GLN A 97 -1.92 5.92 -7.82
N ARG A 98 -2.69 4.84 -7.69
CA ARG A 98 -3.21 4.39 -6.39
C ARG A 98 -2.09 3.99 -5.43
N VAL A 99 -1.05 3.32 -5.93
CA VAL A 99 0.14 2.97 -5.12
C VAL A 99 0.81 4.24 -4.59
N LEU A 100 0.99 5.24 -5.46
CA LEU A 100 1.56 6.54 -5.08
C LEU A 100 0.68 7.25 -4.05
N ASP A 101 -0.64 7.31 -4.29
CA ASP A 101 -1.58 7.98 -3.38
C ASP A 101 -1.52 7.39 -1.96
N MET A 102 -1.57 6.08 -1.84
CA MET A 102 -1.51 5.41 -0.54
C MET A 102 -0.14 5.56 0.13
N MET A 103 0.94 5.46 -0.63
CA MET A 103 2.29 5.60 -0.12
C MET A 103 2.53 7.01 0.42
N ILE A 104 2.22 8.04 -0.36
CA ILE A 104 2.40 9.44 0.04
C ILE A 104 1.51 9.79 1.22
N SER A 105 0.22 9.39 1.18
CA SER A 105 -0.69 9.59 2.32
C SER A 105 -0.19 8.91 3.58
N SER A 106 0.43 7.74 3.46
CA SER A 106 1.03 7.03 4.60
C SER A 106 2.19 7.81 5.21
N PHE A 107 3.11 8.35 4.40
CA PHE A 107 4.23 9.15 4.89
C PHE A 107 3.77 10.48 5.47
N ILE A 108 2.76 11.13 4.90
CA ILE A 108 2.14 12.34 5.46
C ILE A 108 1.55 12.03 6.84
N ALA A 109 0.78 10.93 6.97
CA ALA A 109 0.12 10.56 8.21
C ALA A 109 1.08 10.31 9.39
N ILE A 110 2.33 9.93 9.10
CA ILE A 110 3.39 9.73 10.13
C ILE A 110 4.41 10.87 10.18
N GLY A 111 4.15 11.99 9.49
CA GLY A 111 5.01 13.19 9.52
C GLY A 111 6.35 13.04 8.80
N GLN A 112 6.51 12.04 7.93
CA GLN A 112 7.76 11.81 7.18
C GLN A 112 7.81 12.63 5.88
N ASN A 113 7.83 13.95 6.00
CA ASN A 113 7.81 14.87 4.86
C ASN A 113 9.03 14.74 3.94
N ASP A 114 10.19 14.41 4.47
CA ASP A 114 11.39 14.17 3.66
C ASP A 114 11.21 12.95 2.75
N SER A 115 10.55 11.89 3.25
CA SER A 115 10.19 10.72 2.45
C SER A 115 9.19 11.07 1.35
N VAL A 116 8.20 11.92 1.64
CA VAL A 116 7.25 12.42 0.63
C VAL A 116 7.99 13.13 -0.50
N ASN A 117 8.84 14.12 -0.19
CA ASN A 117 9.61 14.88 -1.17
C ASN A 117 10.54 13.97 -1.99
N TYR A 118 11.23 13.05 -1.32
CA TYR A 118 12.13 12.10 -1.96
C TYR A 118 11.41 11.20 -2.98
N TYR A 119 10.31 10.54 -2.57
CA TYR A 119 9.61 9.62 -3.45
C TYR A 119 8.87 10.32 -4.58
N LEU A 120 8.29 11.50 -4.34
CA LEU A 120 7.64 12.26 -5.40
C LEU A 120 8.64 12.70 -6.47
N SER A 121 9.84 13.17 -6.08
CA SER A 121 10.87 13.55 -7.05
C SER A 121 11.31 12.37 -7.93
N ILE A 122 11.43 11.17 -7.35
CA ILE A 122 11.80 9.97 -8.09
C ILE A 122 10.67 9.54 -9.04
N TYR A 123 9.44 9.46 -8.54
CA TYR A 123 8.33 8.89 -9.31
C TYR A 123 7.82 9.82 -10.38
N GLN A 124 7.92 11.12 -10.20
CA GLN A 124 7.64 12.11 -11.25
C GLN A 124 8.56 11.92 -12.46
N ASN A 125 9.84 11.59 -12.20
CA ASN A 125 10.79 11.28 -13.27
C ASN A 125 10.56 9.90 -13.92
N MET A 126 10.17 8.88 -13.13
CA MET A 126 9.95 7.54 -13.63
C MET A 126 8.62 7.39 -14.39
N PHE A 127 7.61 8.13 -13.98
CA PHE A 127 6.23 8.03 -14.48
C PHE A 127 5.66 9.42 -14.75
N PRO A 128 6.02 10.07 -15.88
CA PRO A 128 5.60 11.46 -16.16
C PRO A 128 4.08 11.67 -16.24
N ASN A 129 3.31 10.59 -16.44
CA ASN A 129 1.84 10.64 -16.53
C ASN A 129 1.14 10.52 -15.16
N LEU A 130 1.90 10.34 -14.04
CA LEU A 130 1.31 10.34 -12.72
C LEU A 130 0.96 11.77 -12.30
N ASP A 131 -0.24 11.94 -11.74
CA ASP A 131 -0.67 13.20 -11.16
C ASP A 131 0.02 13.39 -9.79
N THR A 132 1.14 14.10 -9.80
CA THR A 132 1.88 14.47 -8.58
C THR A 132 1.52 15.86 -8.06
N ASP A 133 0.84 16.68 -8.86
CA ASP A 133 0.50 18.08 -8.51
C ASP A 133 -0.52 18.14 -7.37
N ARG A 134 -1.35 17.10 -7.22
CA ARG A 134 -2.32 16.95 -6.12
C ARG A 134 -1.70 16.99 -4.73
N TYR A 135 -0.37 16.75 -4.61
CA TYR A 135 0.34 16.79 -3.32
C TYR A 135 0.99 18.15 -3.04
N GLY A 136 0.72 19.16 -3.88
CA GLY A 136 1.18 20.55 -3.65
C GLY A 136 2.67 20.78 -3.85
N LEU A 137 3.38 19.82 -4.43
CA LEU A 137 4.80 19.95 -4.76
C LEU A 137 4.93 20.50 -6.19
N THR A 138 4.51 21.73 -6.43
CA THR A 138 4.93 22.45 -7.63
C THR A 138 6.42 22.68 -7.59
N ASN A 139 7.10 22.48 -8.75
CA ASN A 139 8.53 22.64 -9.01
C ASN A 139 9.09 24.01 -8.59
N ASN A 140 9.10 24.34 -7.31
CA ASN A 140 9.78 25.48 -6.75
C ASN A 140 10.84 25.00 -5.76
N GLN A 141 12.03 24.78 -6.25
CA GLN A 141 13.24 24.54 -5.45
C GLN A 141 13.55 25.65 -4.43
N ASN A 142 12.66 26.65 -4.27
CA ASN A 142 12.89 27.82 -3.40
C ASN A 142 11.79 28.10 -2.36
N LYS A 143 10.87 27.18 -2.07
CA LYS A 143 9.81 27.43 -1.06
C LYS A 143 9.55 26.26 -0.12
N SER A 144 10.60 25.60 0.36
CA SER A 144 10.45 24.48 1.31
C SER A 144 10.01 24.86 2.73
N SER A 145 9.72 26.13 3.00
CA SER A 145 9.36 26.59 4.35
C SER A 145 7.98 27.27 4.47
N GLN A 146 7.23 27.47 3.39
CA GLN A 146 6.02 28.31 3.47
C GLN A 146 4.68 27.57 3.17
N ILE A 147 4.70 26.31 2.76
CA ILE A 147 3.45 25.61 2.37
C ILE A 147 2.68 25.06 3.58
N TYR A 148 3.34 24.85 4.70
CA TYR A 148 2.68 24.32 5.91
C TYR A 148 1.91 25.35 6.73
N GLU A 149 2.09 26.65 6.49
CA GLU A 149 1.38 27.71 7.23
C GLU A 149 0.00 28.09 6.66
N LYS A 150 -0.40 27.63 5.50
CA LYS A 150 -1.61 28.11 4.82
C LYS A 150 -2.83 27.20 4.87
N ASN A 151 -2.72 25.99 5.36
CA ASN A 151 -3.89 25.20 5.70
C ASN A 151 -4.21 25.43 7.18
N ASN A 152 -5.06 26.42 7.45
CA ASN A 152 -5.75 26.63 8.73
C ASN A 152 -6.46 25.31 9.14
N ILE A 153 -5.73 24.39 9.66
CA ILE A 153 -6.25 23.36 10.56
C ILE A 153 -6.51 24.14 11.85
N LYS A 154 -7.76 24.55 12.04
CA LYS A 154 -8.26 24.99 13.35
C LYS A 154 -7.68 24.01 14.36
N GLU A 155 -7.02 24.55 15.37
CA GLU A 155 -6.34 23.88 16.47
C GLU A 155 -6.97 22.53 16.83
N ALA A 156 -6.54 21.47 16.17
CA ALA A 156 -6.68 20.14 16.71
C ALA A 156 -5.65 20.05 17.84
N LYS A 157 -6.12 19.98 19.09
CA LYS A 157 -5.24 19.71 20.23
C LYS A 157 -4.34 18.54 19.86
N PRO A 158 -3.01 18.64 20.02
CA PRO A 158 -2.12 17.54 19.69
C PRO A 158 -2.47 16.36 20.59
N TYR A 159 -3.13 15.36 20.03
CA TYR A 159 -3.21 14.06 20.69
C TYR A 159 -1.84 13.43 20.54
N LEU A 160 -1.06 13.47 21.61
CA LEU A 160 0.19 12.75 21.71
C LEU A 160 -0.15 11.26 21.84
N VAL A 161 -0.23 10.54 20.72
CA VAL A 161 -0.26 9.08 20.75
C VAL A 161 1.18 8.64 20.96
N GLN A 162 1.54 8.39 22.20
CA GLN A 162 2.82 7.80 22.54
C GLN A 162 2.77 6.33 22.10
N ILE A 163 3.27 6.04 20.91
CA ILE A 163 3.55 4.67 20.48
C ILE A 163 4.86 4.25 21.15
N GLY A 164 4.78 3.96 22.45
CA GLY A 164 5.87 3.32 23.15
C GLY A 164 5.86 1.83 22.83
N ALA A 165 6.97 1.30 22.34
CA ALA A 165 7.19 -0.14 22.34
C ALA A 165 7.41 -0.55 23.81
N PHE A 166 6.37 -1.06 24.47
CA PHE A 166 6.50 -1.60 25.80
C PHE A 166 7.09 -3.01 25.72
N SER A 167 8.27 -3.20 26.32
CA SER A 167 8.92 -4.51 26.38
C SER A 167 8.28 -5.42 27.45
N SER A 168 7.38 -4.91 28.28
CA SER A 168 6.61 -5.69 29.27
C SER A 168 5.31 -4.99 29.66
N ILE A 169 4.31 -5.75 30.12
CA ILE A 169 3.02 -5.27 30.63
C ILE A 169 3.20 -4.29 31.82
N GLN A 170 4.29 -4.39 32.61
CA GLN A 170 4.55 -3.51 33.74
C GLN A 170 4.87 -2.07 33.33
N ASN A 171 5.33 -1.84 32.10
CA ASN A 171 5.65 -0.50 31.59
C ASN A 171 4.43 0.21 30.98
N ALA A 172 3.32 -0.50 30.78
CA ALA A 172 2.10 0.07 30.20
C ALA A 172 1.19 0.78 31.23
N ASN A 173 1.42 0.58 32.54
CA ASN A 173 0.58 1.07 33.64
C ASN A 173 1.22 2.22 34.45
N ARG A 174 2.19 2.92 33.88
CA ARG A 174 2.75 4.14 34.48
C ARG A 174 2.33 5.40 33.78
#